data_f8e95b0b3d87d2082027178724a905f5
#
_entry.id   f8e95b0b3d87d2082027178724a905f5
#
_cell.length_a   1.000
_cell.length_b   1.000
_cell.length_c   1.000
_cell.angle_alpha   90.00
_cell.angle_beta   90.00
_cell.angle_gamma   90.00
#
_symmetry.space_group_name_H-M   'P 1'
#
loop_
_entity.id
_entity.type
_entity.pdbx_description
1 polymer ?
#
loop_
_entity_poly.entity_id
_entity_poly.type
_entity_poly.pdbx_seq_one_letter_code
_entity_poly.pdbx_strand_id
1 'polypeptide(L)'
;MQLSSLDIALQRINTIEGRIQSLTSFAKAPDADFQKILDSSVQKSKNPTSVSRSEIDNLISKYADKNGLDEDFVKAVINQESGFNPNATSHCGAMGLMQLMPTTAQGLGVTNAYDAEQNIEGGTKYLKGLLDRFGNDKSLALAAYNAGPNAVKKYGGIPPYAETQNYVKKVLSKYDTYKGAN
;
A
#
# COMPACT_ATOMS: atom_id res chain seq x y z
N MET A 1 50.12 38.45 -30.73
CA MET A 1 50.37 36.98 -30.72
C MET A 1 49.00 36.28 -30.54
N GLN A 2 48.56 35.61 -31.58
CA GLN A 2 47.33 34.80 -31.46
C GLN A 2 47.71 33.45 -30.86
N LEU A 3 47.04 33.09 -29.77
CA LEU A 3 47.16 31.76 -29.17
C LEU A 3 46.68 30.71 -30.17
N SER A 4 47.45 29.63 -30.35
CA SER A 4 47.05 28.55 -31.25
C SER A 4 45.84 27.78 -30.67
N SER A 5 45.07 27.13 -31.54
CA SER A 5 43.93 26.34 -31.12
C SER A 5 44.31 25.24 -30.10
N LEU A 6 45.57 24.80 -30.12
CA LEU A 6 46.14 23.84 -29.20
C LEU A 6 46.33 24.43 -27.79
N ASP A 7 46.80 25.70 -27.70
CA ASP A 7 46.99 26.38 -26.42
C ASP A 7 45.66 26.64 -25.72
N ILE A 8 44.61 26.94 -26.47
CA ILE A 8 43.24 27.10 -25.94
C ILE A 8 42.67 25.76 -25.42
N ALA A 9 42.96 24.65 -26.12
CA ALA A 9 42.54 23.35 -25.70
C ALA A 9 43.24 22.90 -24.42
N LEU A 10 44.56 23.08 -24.32
CA LEU A 10 45.34 22.79 -23.13
C LEU A 10 44.91 23.61 -21.90
N GLN A 11 44.59 24.89 -22.11
CA GLN A 11 44.07 25.75 -21.04
C GLN A 11 42.73 25.30 -20.52
N ARG A 12 41.85 24.78 -21.38
CA ARG A 12 40.55 24.19 -20.98
C ARG A 12 40.72 22.87 -20.21
N ILE A 13 41.64 22.00 -20.62
CA ILE A 13 41.95 20.75 -19.92
C ILE A 13 42.47 21.06 -18.52
N ASN A 14 43.44 21.92 -18.35
CA ASN A 14 43.97 22.32 -17.04
C ASN A 14 42.90 22.96 -16.12
N THR A 15 41.94 23.70 -16.70
CA THR A 15 40.82 24.28 -15.94
C THR A 15 39.86 23.20 -15.45
N ILE A 16 39.62 22.17 -16.26
CA ILE A 16 38.75 21.03 -15.90
C ILE A 16 39.42 20.17 -14.83
N GLU A 17 40.70 19.87 -14.97
CA GLU A 17 41.47 19.10 -13.96
C GLU A 17 41.54 19.85 -12.63
N GLY A 18 41.72 21.15 -12.60
CA GLY A 18 41.65 21.95 -11.37
C GLY A 18 40.27 21.94 -10.70
N ARG A 19 39.21 21.90 -11.47
CA ARG A 19 37.85 21.77 -10.96
C ARG A 19 37.57 20.36 -10.43
N ILE A 20 38.07 19.33 -11.06
CA ILE A 20 37.94 17.93 -10.59
C ILE A 20 38.72 17.75 -9.27
N GLN A 21 39.95 18.29 -9.16
CA GLN A 21 40.74 18.23 -7.92
C GLN A 21 40.09 19.01 -6.77
N SER A 22 39.44 20.15 -7.05
CA SER A 22 38.68 20.88 -6.01
C SER A 22 37.42 20.14 -5.57
N LEU A 23 36.77 19.35 -6.43
CA LEU A 23 35.63 18.51 -6.07
C LEU A 23 36.05 17.26 -5.29
N THR A 24 37.22 16.69 -5.59
CA THR A 24 37.74 15.53 -4.84
C THR A 24 38.31 15.91 -3.48
N SER A 25 38.75 17.16 -3.28
CA SER A 25 39.21 17.63 -1.96
C SER A 25 38.05 17.94 -0.98
N PHE A 26 36.80 18.09 -1.48
CA PHE A 26 35.60 18.14 -0.66
C PHE A 26 35.08 16.74 -0.29
N ALA A 27 35.55 15.69 -0.91
CA ALA A 27 35.28 14.30 -0.55
C ALA A 27 36.23 13.81 0.55
N LYS A 28 36.36 14.58 1.64
CA LYS A 28 36.87 14.06 2.89
C LYS A 28 35.86 13.00 3.39
N ALA A 29 36.38 11.82 3.79
CA ALA A 29 35.60 10.64 4.15
C ALA A 29 34.27 10.99 4.81
N PRO A 30 33.16 10.33 4.41
CA PRO A 30 31.86 10.58 5.05
C PRO A 30 32.02 10.33 6.55
N ASP A 31 31.56 11.27 7.37
CA ASP A 31 31.51 11.11 8.82
C ASP A 31 30.89 9.75 9.15
N ALA A 32 31.46 9.06 10.15
CA ALA A 32 30.98 7.73 10.58
C ALA A 32 29.48 7.74 10.93
N ASP A 33 28.93 8.90 11.30
CA ASP A 33 27.51 9.10 11.54
C ASP A 33 26.69 9.15 10.24
N PHE A 34 27.22 9.75 9.17
CA PHE A 34 26.56 9.73 7.86
C PHE A 34 26.52 8.31 7.28
N GLN A 35 27.62 7.56 7.42
CA GLN A 35 27.69 6.16 7.00
C GLN A 35 26.69 5.31 7.81
N LYS A 36 26.58 5.54 9.12
CA LYS A 36 25.60 4.87 9.99
C LYS A 36 24.15 5.20 9.62
N ILE A 37 23.87 6.47 9.28
CA ILE A 37 22.55 6.92 8.82
C ILE A 37 22.27 6.34 7.44
N LEU A 38 23.26 6.31 6.54
CA LEU A 38 23.14 5.71 5.22
C LEU A 38 22.91 4.19 5.33
N ASP A 39 23.69 3.49 6.15
CA ASP A 39 23.56 2.05 6.37
C ASP A 39 22.23 1.69 7.03
N SER A 40 21.74 2.50 7.98
CA SER A 40 20.42 2.34 8.58
C SER A 40 19.30 2.64 7.59
N SER A 41 19.48 3.61 6.68
CA SER A 41 18.54 3.94 5.62
C SER A 41 18.57 2.91 4.48
N VAL A 42 19.76 2.37 4.15
CA VAL A 42 19.93 1.32 3.14
C VAL A 42 19.50 -0.05 3.66
N GLN A 43 19.63 -0.34 4.96
CA GLN A 43 19.04 -1.55 5.56
C GLN A 43 17.51 -1.48 5.63
N LYS A 44 16.95 -0.27 5.78
CA LYS A 44 15.51 -0.03 5.64
C LYS A 44 15.03 -0.06 4.18
N SER A 45 15.96 0.06 3.23
CA SER A 45 15.74 0.07 1.78
C SER A 45 16.11 -1.24 1.07
N LYS A 46 16.38 -2.32 1.80
CA LYS A 46 16.54 -3.66 1.19
C LYS A 46 15.18 -4.20 0.79
N ASN A 47 14.81 -3.93 -0.43
CA ASN A 47 13.57 -4.17 -1.17
C ASN A 47 12.41 -3.21 -0.83
N PRO A 48 12.18 -2.18 -1.65
CA PRO A 48 11.02 -1.29 -1.48
C PRO A 48 9.68 -1.93 -1.86
N THR A 49 9.62 -3.28 -2.01
CA THR A 49 8.42 -3.98 -2.53
C THR A 49 7.93 -5.16 -1.71
N SER A 50 8.50 -5.47 -0.55
CA SER A 50 7.96 -6.54 0.28
C SER A 50 7.71 -6.07 1.72
N VAL A 51 6.54 -5.48 1.94
CA VAL A 51 6.02 -5.30 3.29
C VAL A 51 5.88 -6.69 3.93
N SER A 52 6.46 -6.88 5.10
CA SER A 52 6.42 -8.16 5.82
C SER A 52 5.00 -8.45 6.34
N ARG A 53 4.69 -9.73 6.58
CA ARG A 53 3.41 -10.12 7.17
C ARG A 53 3.15 -9.43 8.52
N SER A 54 4.17 -9.32 9.36
CA SER A 54 4.06 -8.65 10.67
C SER A 54 3.77 -7.15 10.54
N GLU A 55 4.32 -6.47 9.54
CA GLU A 55 4.00 -5.06 9.25
C GLU A 55 2.55 -4.91 8.79
N ILE A 56 2.05 -5.83 7.96
CA ILE A 56 0.65 -5.84 7.54
C ILE A 56 -0.27 -6.05 8.76
N ASP A 57 0.04 -7.00 9.64
CA ASP A 57 -0.75 -7.26 10.84
C ASP A 57 -0.78 -6.04 11.78
N ASN A 58 0.34 -5.33 11.96
CA ASN A 58 0.39 -4.08 12.72
C ASN A 58 -0.46 -2.96 12.09
N LEU A 59 -0.44 -2.83 10.76
CA LEU A 59 -1.28 -1.87 10.05
C LEU A 59 -2.77 -2.22 10.17
N ILE A 60 -3.12 -3.51 10.11
CA ILE A 60 -4.50 -3.97 10.31
C ILE A 60 -4.97 -3.59 11.71
N SER A 61 -4.20 -3.91 12.76
CA SER A 61 -4.53 -3.55 14.14
C SER A 61 -4.74 -2.03 14.29
N LYS A 62 -3.79 -1.23 13.80
CA LYS A 62 -3.84 0.24 13.83
C LYS A 62 -5.12 0.80 13.20
N TYR A 63 -5.47 0.34 11.99
CA TYR A 63 -6.59 0.91 11.24
C TYR A 63 -7.94 0.27 11.56
N ALA A 64 -7.97 -0.96 12.06
CA ALA A 64 -9.15 -1.55 12.66
C ALA A 64 -9.56 -0.76 13.91
N ASP A 65 -8.64 -0.52 14.82
CA ASP A 65 -8.84 0.29 16.02
C ASP A 65 -9.32 1.71 15.68
N LYS A 66 -8.62 2.39 14.76
CA LYS A 66 -8.96 3.76 14.32
C LYS A 66 -10.38 3.87 13.80
N ASN A 67 -10.89 2.83 13.13
CA ASN A 67 -12.22 2.81 12.52
C ASN A 67 -13.27 2.04 13.37
N GLY A 68 -12.91 1.53 14.55
CA GLY A 68 -13.80 0.75 15.40
C GLY A 68 -14.28 -0.56 14.74
N LEU A 69 -13.37 -1.21 14.00
CA LEU A 69 -13.58 -2.51 13.35
C LEU A 69 -12.96 -3.64 14.17
N ASP A 70 -13.55 -4.81 14.09
CA ASP A 70 -12.94 -6.05 14.58
C ASP A 70 -11.72 -6.40 13.68
N GLU A 71 -10.56 -6.56 14.30
CA GLU A 71 -9.29 -6.85 13.62
C GLU A 71 -9.37 -8.15 12.81
N ASP A 72 -9.97 -9.19 13.38
CA ASP A 72 -10.13 -10.48 12.72
C ASP A 72 -11.07 -10.40 11.51
N PHE A 73 -12.06 -9.50 11.57
CA PHE A 73 -12.93 -9.23 10.43
C PHE A 73 -12.16 -8.56 9.29
N VAL A 74 -11.31 -7.58 9.59
CA VAL A 74 -10.44 -6.94 8.59
C VAL A 74 -9.45 -7.96 8.00
N LYS A 75 -8.82 -8.80 8.84
CA LYS A 75 -7.95 -9.90 8.39
C LYS A 75 -8.64 -10.85 7.42
N ALA A 76 -9.90 -11.21 7.72
CA ALA A 76 -10.70 -12.10 6.88
C ALA A 76 -10.97 -11.48 5.50
N VAL A 77 -11.29 -10.18 5.44
CA VAL A 77 -11.47 -9.45 4.18
C VAL A 77 -10.17 -9.43 3.39
N ILE A 78 -9.05 -9.00 3.98
CA ILE A 78 -7.74 -8.93 3.29
C ILE A 78 -7.30 -10.32 2.79
N ASN A 79 -7.51 -11.36 3.60
CA ASN A 79 -7.22 -12.73 3.17
C ASN A 79 -8.04 -13.13 1.94
N GLN A 80 -9.32 -12.76 1.89
CA GLN A 80 -10.18 -13.10 0.75
C GLN A 80 -9.83 -12.28 -0.49
N GLU A 81 -9.45 -11.00 -0.32
CA GLU A 81 -9.18 -10.08 -1.43
C GLU A 81 -7.83 -10.37 -2.11
N SER A 82 -6.78 -10.52 -1.34
CA SER A 82 -5.41 -10.58 -1.85
C SER A 82 -4.57 -11.73 -1.32
N GLY A 83 -5.05 -12.47 -0.32
CA GLY A 83 -4.19 -13.41 0.42
C GLY A 83 -3.00 -12.72 1.08
N PHE A 84 -3.17 -11.45 1.49
CA PHE A 84 -2.12 -10.59 2.06
C PHE A 84 -1.01 -10.20 1.07
N ASN A 85 -1.28 -10.22 -0.23
CA ASN A 85 -0.34 -9.75 -1.25
C ASN A 85 -0.58 -8.25 -1.53
N PRO A 86 0.35 -7.33 -1.14
CA PRO A 86 0.19 -5.90 -1.36
C PRO A 86 0.23 -5.52 -2.86
N ASN A 87 0.82 -6.37 -3.69
CA ASN A 87 0.95 -6.14 -5.14
C ASN A 87 -0.15 -6.84 -5.96
N ALA A 88 -1.21 -7.35 -5.31
CA ALA A 88 -2.29 -8.02 -6.01
C ALA A 88 -3.03 -7.05 -6.93
N THR A 89 -3.32 -7.51 -8.16
CA THR A 89 -4.17 -6.80 -9.11
C THR A 89 -5.17 -7.79 -9.71
N SER A 90 -6.46 -7.46 -9.64
CA SER A 90 -7.48 -8.28 -10.27
C SER A 90 -7.59 -7.99 -11.77
N HIS A 91 -8.23 -8.89 -12.51
CA HIS A 91 -8.54 -8.69 -13.94
C HIS A 91 -9.45 -7.46 -14.19
N CYS A 92 -10.23 -7.03 -13.20
CA CYS A 92 -11.07 -5.83 -13.25
C CYS A 92 -10.33 -4.56 -12.80
N GLY A 93 -9.05 -4.65 -12.44
CA GLY A 93 -8.23 -3.51 -12.01
C GLY A 93 -8.38 -3.12 -10.54
N ALA A 94 -8.90 -3.98 -9.68
CA ALA A 94 -8.83 -3.80 -8.24
C ALA A 94 -7.39 -4.03 -7.73
N MET A 95 -6.93 -3.24 -6.76
CA MET A 95 -5.50 -3.15 -6.42
C MET A 95 -5.25 -3.29 -4.92
N GLY A 96 -4.13 -3.95 -4.59
CA GLY A 96 -3.52 -4.01 -3.26
C GLY A 96 -4.22 -4.98 -2.30
N LEU A 97 -3.90 -4.84 -1.01
CA LEU A 97 -4.32 -5.74 0.06
C LEU A 97 -5.84 -5.91 0.19
N MET A 98 -6.58 -4.80 0.07
CA MET A 98 -8.03 -4.77 0.18
C MET A 98 -8.74 -4.61 -1.16
N GLN A 99 -8.02 -4.79 -2.29
CA GLN A 99 -8.56 -4.79 -3.66
C GLN A 99 -9.45 -3.57 -3.95
N LEU A 100 -8.92 -2.38 -3.75
CA LEU A 100 -9.66 -1.16 -4.03
C LEU A 100 -9.71 -0.89 -5.54
N MET A 101 -10.92 -0.64 -6.06
CA MET A 101 -11.09 -0.14 -7.43
C MET A 101 -10.52 1.28 -7.56
N PRO A 102 -9.94 1.66 -8.71
CA PRO A 102 -9.30 2.97 -8.90
C PRO A 102 -10.15 4.16 -8.47
N THR A 103 -11.43 4.16 -8.85
CA THR A 103 -12.37 5.24 -8.48
C THR A 103 -12.66 5.27 -6.98
N THR A 104 -12.72 4.09 -6.34
CA THR A 104 -12.91 3.98 -4.89
C THR A 104 -11.67 4.46 -4.16
N ALA A 105 -10.48 4.04 -4.58
CA ALA A 105 -9.20 4.47 -4.02
C ALA A 105 -9.07 6.00 -4.07
N GLN A 106 -9.33 6.60 -5.23
CA GLN A 106 -9.33 8.05 -5.41
C GLN A 106 -10.30 8.77 -4.46
N GLY A 107 -11.54 8.27 -4.36
CA GLY A 107 -12.56 8.85 -3.47
C GLY A 107 -12.22 8.74 -1.98
N LEU A 108 -11.35 7.80 -1.60
CA LEU A 108 -10.85 7.60 -0.24
C LEU A 108 -9.55 8.37 0.06
N GLY A 109 -8.96 9.04 -0.94
CA GLY A 109 -7.69 9.74 -0.82
C GLY A 109 -6.45 8.84 -0.91
N VAL A 110 -6.61 7.60 -1.40
CA VAL A 110 -5.50 6.68 -1.65
C VAL A 110 -4.80 7.07 -2.94
N THR A 111 -3.56 7.51 -2.86
CA THR A 111 -2.75 7.95 -4.01
C THR A 111 -1.92 6.82 -4.61
N ASN A 112 -1.57 5.83 -3.80
CA ASN A 112 -0.91 4.60 -4.23
C ASN A 112 -1.61 3.39 -3.61
N ALA A 113 -2.41 2.68 -4.39
CA ALA A 113 -3.17 1.52 -3.91
C ALA A 113 -2.31 0.27 -3.66
N TYR A 114 -1.03 0.26 -4.07
CA TYR A 114 -0.06 -0.80 -3.74
C TYR A 114 0.75 -0.49 -2.48
N ASP A 115 0.65 0.73 -1.95
CA ASP A 115 1.15 1.06 -0.62
C ASP A 115 0.26 0.41 0.45
N ALA A 116 0.86 -0.45 1.28
CA ALA A 116 0.12 -1.25 2.24
C ALA A 116 -0.65 -0.39 3.24
N GLU A 117 -0.03 0.69 3.73
CA GLU A 117 -0.64 1.57 4.72
C GLU A 117 -1.83 2.33 4.14
N GLN A 118 -1.66 2.97 2.98
CA GLN A 118 -2.74 3.70 2.32
C GLN A 118 -3.90 2.78 1.93
N ASN A 119 -3.59 1.57 1.45
CA ASN A 119 -4.60 0.60 1.03
C ASN A 119 -5.43 0.10 2.22
N ILE A 120 -4.80 -0.26 3.33
CA ILE A 120 -5.49 -0.69 4.55
C ILE A 120 -6.27 0.48 5.17
N GLU A 121 -5.70 1.69 5.25
CA GLU A 121 -6.41 2.87 5.75
C GLU A 121 -7.67 3.16 4.93
N GLY A 122 -7.54 3.24 3.61
CA GLY A 122 -8.69 3.48 2.72
C GLY A 122 -9.71 2.36 2.77
N GLY A 123 -9.25 1.10 2.69
CA GLY A 123 -10.11 -0.08 2.68
C GLY A 123 -10.89 -0.27 3.97
N THR A 124 -10.27 -0.07 5.13
CA THR A 124 -10.96 -0.14 6.44
C THR A 124 -11.96 0.99 6.62
N LYS A 125 -11.65 2.21 6.17
CA LYS A 125 -12.59 3.32 6.14
C LYS A 125 -13.80 3.03 5.26
N TYR A 126 -13.58 2.44 4.08
CA TYR A 126 -14.65 2.03 3.18
C TYR A 126 -15.53 0.94 3.80
N LEU A 127 -14.91 -0.11 4.37
CA LEU A 127 -15.60 -1.20 5.04
C LEU A 127 -16.46 -0.70 6.22
N LYS A 128 -15.93 0.22 7.03
CA LYS A 128 -16.68 0.87 8.11
C LYS A 128 -17.90 1.63 7.59
N GLY A 129 -17.72 2.43 6.54
CA GLY A 129 -18.83 3.16 5.92
C GLY A 129 -19.93 2.24 5.39
N LEU A 130 -19.58 1.04 4.91
CA LEU A 130 -20.57 0.03 4.51
C LEU A 130 -21.26 -0.59 5.71
N LEU A 131 -20.56 -0.92 6.79
CA LEU A 131 -21.16 -1.42 8.02
C LEU A 131 -22.16 -0.40 8.58
N ASP A 132 -21.78 0.87 8.67
CA ASP A 132 -22.67 1.94 9.15
C ASP A 132 -23.91 2.09 8.27
N ARG A 133 -23.73 1.99 6.96
CA ARG A 133 -24.84 2.09 5.99
C ARG A 133 -25.83 0.94 6.06
N PHE A 134 -25.36 -0.25 6.47
CA PHE A 134 -26.18 -1.46 6.52
C PHE A 134 -26.43 -1.95 7.95
N GLY A 135 -26.45 -1.05 8.93
CA GLY A 135 -26.87 -1.33 10.31
C GLY A 135 -25.93 -2.28 11.06
N ASN A 136 -24.65 -2.27 10.74
CA ASN A 136 -23.62 -3.19 11.25
C ASN A 136 -23.84 -4.66 10.87
N ASP A 137 -24.70 -4.95 9.89
CA ASP A 137 -24.82 -6.29 9.32
C ASP A 137 -23.58 -6.60 8.45
N LYS A 138 -22.72 -7.49 8.96
CA LYS A 138 -21.50 -7.91 8.27
C LYS A 138 -21.79 -8.57 6.93
N SER A 139 -22.87 -9.35 6.80
CA SER A 139 -23.21 -10.04 5.56
C SER A 139 -23.60 -9.05 4.47
N LEU A 140 -24.40 -8.03 4.81
CA LEU A 140 -24.81 -6.98 3.87
C LEU A 140 -23.63 -6.06 3.52
N ALA A 141 -22.78 -5.72 4.50
CA ALA A 141 -21.58 -4.92 4.27
C ALA A 141 -20.60 -5.63 3.33
N LEU A 142 -20.37 -6.93 3.51
CA LEU A 142 -19.54 -7.74 2.63
C LEU A 142 -20.14 -7.87 1.22
N ALA A 143 -21.44 -8.08 1.12
CA ALA A 143 -22.13 -8.10 -0.18
C ALA A 143 -21.99 -6.75 -0.90
N ALA A 144 -22.07 -5.65 -0.15
CA ALA A 144 -21.88 -4.30 -0.69
C ALA A 144 -20.42 -4.01 -1.05
N TYR A 145 -19.48 -4.57 -0.31
CA TYR A 145 -18.05 -4.46 -0.62
C TYR A 145 -17.73 -5.09 -1.98
N ASN A 146 -18.25 -6.30 -2.23
CA ASN A 146 -18.00 -7.06 -3.47
C ASN A 146 -18.87 -6.56 -4.65
N ALA A 147 -20.19 -6.45 -4.46
CA ALA A 147 -21.12 -6.14 -5.55
C ALA A 147 -21.49 -4.66 -5.68
N GLY A 148 -21.03 -3.84 -4.73
CA GLY A 148 -21.40 -2.43 -4.62
C GLY A 148 -22.69 -2.21 -3.82
N PRO A 149 -22.77 -1.08 -3.08
CA PRO A 149 -23.90 -0.79 -2.20
C PRO A 149 -25.24 -0.59 -2.94
N ASN A 150 -25.18 -0.20 -4.22
CA ASN A 150 -26.40 -0.03 -5.02
C ASN A 150 -27.05 -1.38 -5.38
N ALA A 151 -26.25 -2.43 -5.57
CA ALA A 151 -26.76 -3.78 -5.81
C ALA A 151 -27.53 -4.29 -4.56
N VAL A 152 -26.93 -4.14 -3.37
CA VAL A 152 -27.57 -4.54 -2.11
C VAL A 152 -28.88 -3.78 -1.88
N LYS A 153 -28.90 -2.48 -2.14
CA LYS A 153 -30.15 -1.68 -2.08
C LYS A 153 -31.21 -2.16 -3.07
N LYS A 154 -30.81 -2.41 -4.33
CA LYS A 154 -31.72 -2.85 -5.39
C LYS A 154 -32.42 -4.15 -5.05
N TYR A 155 -31.70 -5.10 -4.45
CA TYR A 155 -32.24 -6.42 -4.09
C TYR A 155 -32.78 -6.50 -2.66
N GLY A 156 -32.63 -5.45 -1.86
CA GLY A 156 -33.05 -5.45 -0.46
C GLY A 156 -32.32 -6.43 0.42
N GLY A 157 -31.12 -6.89 0.00
CA GLY A 157 -30.34 -7.91 0.65
C GLY A 157 -29.13 -8.31 -0.18
N ILE A 158 -28.56 -9.50 0.11
CA ILE A 158 -27.45 -10.05 -0.68
C ILE A 158 -27.95 -10.31 -2.11
N PRO A 159 -27.33 -9.68 -3.13
CA PRO A 159 -27.73 -9.89 -4.51
C PRO A 159 -27.63 -11.37 -4.92
N PRO A 160 -28.50 -11.88 -5.83
CA PRO A 160 -28.48 -13.25 -6.30
C PRO A 160 -27.31 -13.49 -7.31
N TYR A 161 -26.16 -12.93 -7.02
CA TYR A 161 -24.92 -13.15 -7.77
C TYR A 161 -24.13 -14.25 -7.11
N ALA A 162 -23.84 -15.34 -7.82
CA ALA A 162 -23.10 -16.48 -7.29
C ALA A 162 -21.75 -16.07 -6.70
N GLU A 163 -21.05 -15.13 -7.34
CA GLU A 163 -19.78 -14.58 -6.85
C GLU A 163 -19.96 -13.91 -5.49
N THR A 164 -20.94 -13.00 -5.36
CA THR A 164 -21.17 -12.24 -4.13
C THR A 164 -21.63 -13.15 -2.97
N GLN A 165 -22.51 -14.08 -3.24
CA GLN A 165 -22.96 -15.05 -2.23
C GLN A 165 -21.80 -15.93 -1.72
N ASN A 166 -20.93 -16.37 -2.63
CA ASN A 166 -19.73 -17.15 -2.27
C ASN A 166 -18.70 -16.28 -1.53
N TYR A 167 -18.53 -15.03 -1.94
CA TYR A 167 -17.64 -14.08 -1.27
C TYR A 167 -18.05 -13.90 0.20
N VAL A 168 -19.30 -13.57 0.46
CA VAL A 168 -19.84 -13.39 1.82
C VAL A 168 -19.57 -14.62 2.68
N LYS A 169 -19.92 -15.83 2.17
CA LYS A 169 -19.70 -17.10 2.90
C LYS A 169 -18.21 -17.32 3.21
N LYS A 170 -17.33 -17.09 2.25
CA LYS A 170 -15.87 -17.30 2.42
C LYS A 170 -15.28 -16.34 3.45
N VAL A 171 -15.65 -15.06 3.40
CA VAL A 171 -15.12 -14.08 4.37
C VAL A 171 -15.62 -14.38 5.77
N LEU A 172 -16.90 -14.69 5.96
CA LEU A 172 -17.43 -15.04 7.27
C LEU A 172 -16.80 -16.32 7.84
N SER A 173 -16.60 -17.33 7.02
CA SER A 173 -15.91 -18.57 7.45
C SER A 173 -14.46 -18.30 7.87
N LYS A 174 -13.73 -17.42 7.17
CA LYS A 174 -12.37 -17.01 7.58
C LYS A 174 -12.39 -16.19 8.86
N TYR A 175 -13.38 -15.32 9.02
CA TYR A 175 -13.56 -14.54 10.23
C TYR A 175 -13.79 -15.44 11.47
N ASP A 176 -14.67 -16.43 11.35
CA ASP A 176 -14.91 -17.41 12.42
C ASP A 176 -13.65 -18.21 12.77
N THR A 177 -12.83 -18.54 11.75
CA THR A 177 -11.54 -19.22 11.95
C THR A 177 -10.56 -18.35 12.75
N TYR A 178 -10.44 -17.07 12.42
CA TYR A 178 -9.55 -16.15 13.15
C TYR A 178 -10.01 -15.94 14.58
N LYS A 179 -11.31 -15.77 14.81
CA LYS A 179 -11.87 -15.64 16.16
C LYS A 179 -11.71 -16.89 17.06
N GLY A 180 -11.71 -18.07 16.47
CA GLY A 180 -11.52 -19.32 17.21
C GLY A 180 -10.05 -19.67 17.48
N ALA A 181 -9.12 -18.93 16.92
CA ALA A 181 -7.68 -19.13 17.09
C ALA A 181 -7.06 -18.24 18.18
N ASN A 182 -7.83 -17.35 18.80
CA ASN A 182 -7.41 -16.41 19.87
C ASN A 182 -7.84 -16.90 21.24
#